data_d161c7f9dec89f871329aaafee7ad547
#
_entry.id   d161c7f9dec89f871329aaafee7ad547
#
_cell.length_a   1.000
_cell.length_b   1.000
_cell.length_c   1.000
_cell.angle_alpha   90.00
_cell.angle_beta   90.00
_cell.angle_gamma   90.00
#
_symmetry.space_group_name_H-M   'P 1'
#
loop_
_entity.id
_entity.type
_entity.pdbx_description
1 polymer ?
#
loop_
_entity_poly.entity_id
_entity_poly.type
_entity_poly.pdbx_seq_one_letter_code
_entity_poly.pdbx_strand_id
1 'polypeptide(L)'
;KKTDNGRHNLDKLKLKIPVFGLLQTKSACASFARTMSTLLQAGMPMIDALEISASTMKNVLFYDGLEKVKNGVSLGLPLSNQLKATGLFPAMVVHMVGIGEETGNVEEMLTNSATYYEEEVEVQTQTLTSLMEPIIIVLMAFVVVLLIMAIYQPMIQLYNTLGSA
;
A
#
# COMPACT_ATOMS: atom_id res chain seq x y z
N LYS A 1 5.22 -21.27 -14.12
CA LYS A 1 6.59 -21.17 -13.51
C LYS A 1 7.36 -19.88 -13.90
N LYS A 2 6.98 -19.18 -14.99
CA LYS A 2 7.64 -17.91 -15.40
C LYS A 2 7.03 -16.63 -14.77
N THR A 3 5.88 -16.76 -14.10
CA THR A 3 5.13 -15.61 -13.56
C THR A 3 5.57 -15.20 -12.16
N ASP A 4 6.12 -16.11 -11.36
CA ASP A 4 6.47 -15.83 -9.95
C ASP A 4 7.72 -14.94 -9.82
N ASN A 5 8.76 -15.19 -10.63
CA ASN A 5 9.96 -14.34 -10.68
C ASN A 5 9.64 -12.92 -11.21
N GLY A 6 8.68 -12.79 -12.11
CA GLY A 6 8.21 -11.50 -12.62
C GLY A 6 7.46 -10.68 -11.56
N ARG A 7 6.63 -11.32 -10.76
CA ARG A 7 5.90 -10.68 -9.65
C ARG A 7 6.85 -10.23 -8.54
N HIS A 8 7.81 -11.07 -8.17
CA HIS A 8 8.80 -10.73 -7.14
C HIS A 8 9.66 -9.50 -7.53
N ASN A 9 10.07 -9.39 -8.80
CA ASN A 9 10.82 -8.24 -9.29
C ASN A 9 9.95 -6.97 -9.43
N LEU A 10 8.69 -7.11 -9.86
CA LEU A 10 7.76 -6.00 -9.95
C LEU A 10 7.36 -5.48 -8.56
N ASP A 11 7.18 -6.36 -7.59
CA ASP A 11 6.84 -5.99 -6.21
C ASP A 11 8.03 -5.32 -5.49
N LYS A 12 9.27 -5.74 -5.78
CA LYS A 12 10.48 -5.00 -5.36
C LYS A 12 10.59 -3.62 -6.00
N LEU A 13 10.20 -3.50 -7.27
CA LEU A 13 10.25 -2.22 -7.98
C LEU A 13 9.19 -1.23 -7.46
N LYS A 14 8.00 -1.72 -7.14
CA LYS A 14 6.91 -0.92 -6.53
C LYS A 14 7.30 -0.35 -5.17
N LEU A 15 8.04 -1.11 -4.35
CA LEU A 15 8.56 -0.62 -3.06
C LEU A 15 9.70 0.41 -3.22
N LYS A 16 10.36 0.47 -4.39
CA LYS A 16 11.43 1.46 -4.68
C LYS A 16 10.90 2.82 -5.16
N ILE A 17 9.65 2.92 -5.59
CA ILE A 17 9.03 4.21 -5.94
C ILE A 17 8.66 4.91 -4.62
N PRO A 18 9.26 6.08 -4.30
CA PRO A 18 9.23 6.64 -2.95
C PRO A 18 7.81 6.92 -2.42
N VAL A 19 6.86 7.26 -3.27
CA VAL A 19 5.46 7.56 -2.87
C VAL A 19 4.62 6.28 -2.77
N PHE A 20 4.69 5.41 -3.79
CA PHE A 20 3.90 4.17 -3.83
C PHE A 20 4.45 3.10 -2.88
N GLY A 21 5.77 3.01 -2.71
CA GLY A 21 6.40 2.04 -1.82
C GLY A 21 6.03 2.30 -0.36
N LEU A 22 6.03 3.56 0.06
CA LEU A 22 5.66 3.94 1.42
C LEU A 22 4.19 3.63 1.72
N LEU A 23 3.29 3.98 0.78
CA LEU A 23 1.86 3.67 0.89
C LEU A 23 1.61 2.15 0.95
N GLN A 24 2.30 1.38 0.12
CA GLN A 24 2.18 -0.07 0.09
C GLN A 24 2.66 -0.72 1.39
N THR A 25 3.78 -0.24 1.96
CA THR A 25 4.28 -0.72 3.26
C THR A 25 3.30 -0.39 4.37
N LYS A 26 2.79 0.84 4.45
CA LYS A 26 1.80 1.23 5.47
C LYS A 26 0.50 0.43 5.33
N SER A 27 0.00 0.23 4.11
CA SER A 27 -1.19 -0.59 3.85
C SER A 27 -0.99 -2.06 4.23
N ALA A 28 0.20 -2.62 3.97
CA ALA A 28 0.53 -3.99 4.39
C ALA A 28 0.58 -4.11 5.93
N CYS A 29 1.18 -3.12 6.61
CA CYS A 29 1.24 -3.06 8.07
C CYS A 29 -0.16 -2.92 8.70
N ALA A 30 -1.01 -2.06 8.15
CA ALA A 30 -2.40 -1.90 8.59
C ALA A 30 -3.17 -3.22 8.45
N SER A 31 -3.10 -3.85 7.27
CA SER A 31 -3.76 -5.13 7.00
C SER A 31 -3.25 -6.25 7.91
N PHE A 32 -1.94 -6.36 8.10
CA PHE A 32 -1.33 -7.32 9.03
C PHE A 32 -1.83 -7.12 10.45
N ALA A 33 -1.68 -5.89 10.98
CA ALA A 33 -2.03 -5.57 12.35
C ALA A 33 -3.54 -5.76 12.61
N ARG A 34 -4.41 -5.35 11.67
CA ARG A 34 -5.86 -5.52 11.77
C ARG A 34 -6.26 -6.99 11.75
N THR A 35 -5.72 -7.76 10.82
CA THR A 35 -6.02 -9.20 10.72
C THR A 35 -5.55 -9.93 11.97
N MET A 36 -4.30 -9.71 12.40
CA MET A 36 -3.75 -10.33 13.60
C MET A 36 -4.54 -9.98 14.85
N SER A 37 -4.83 -8.69 15.08
CA SER A 37 -5.60 -8.26 16.26
C SER A 37 -6.98 -8.90 16.31
N THR A 38 -7.70 -8.92 15.18
CA THR A 38 -9.04 -9.53 15.10
C THR A 38 -9.02 -11.03 15.39
N LEU A 39 -8.04 -11.75 14.84
CA LEU A 39 -7.93 -13.19 15.04
C LEU A 39 -7.51 -13.55 16.47
N LEU A 40 -6.59 -12.79 17.07
CA LEU A 40 -6.18 -12.97 18.46
C LEU A 40 -7.32 -12.64 19.43
N GLN A 41 -8.09 -11.57 19.20
CA GLN A 41 -9.30 -11.23 19.98
C GLN A 41 -10.37 -12.33 19.89
N ALA A 42 -10.44 -13.04 18.76
CA ALA A 42 -11.32 -14.20 18.59
C ALA A 42 -10.78 -15.47 19.30
N GLY A 43 -9.65 -15.38 19.98
CA GLY A 43 -9.03 -16.51 20.72
C GLY A 43 -8.24 -17.46 19.80
N MET A 44 -7.90 -17.07 18.59
CA MET A 44 -7.11 -17.89 17.68
C MET A 44 -5.65 -17.99 18.15
N PRO A 45 -5.03 -19.18 18.08
CA PRO A 45 -3.60 -19.33 18.36
C PRO A 45 -2.74 -18.42 17.48
N MET A 46 -1.66 -17.87 18.04
CA MET A 46 -0.76 -16.93 17.36
C MET A 46 -0.23 -17.46 16.01
N ILE A 47 0.10 -18.73 15.94
CA ILE A 47 0.68 -19.36 14.74
C ILE A 47 -0.37 -19.41 13.61
N ASP A 48 -1.60 -19.79 13.93
CA ASP A 48 -2.70 -19.87 12.96
C ASP A 48 -3.09 -18.46 12.49
N ALA A 49 -3.10 -17.48 13.40
CA ALA A 49 -3.34 -16.08 13.09
C ALA A 49 -2.26 -15.52 12.15
N LEU A 50 -0.99 -15.88 12.33
CA LEU A 50 0.12 -15.51 11.44
C LEU A 50 -0.04 -16.11 10.04
N GLU A 51 -0.45 -17.38 9.94
CA GLU A 51 -0.68 -18.05 8.67
C GLU A 51 -1.80 -17.38 7.86
N ILE A 52 -2.93 -17.10 8.51
CA ILE A 52 -4.05 -16.40 7.88
C ILE A 52 -3.61 -14.97 7.48
N SER A 53 -2.94 -14.25 8.37
CA SER A 53 -2.44 -12.91 8.07
C SER A 53 -1.47 -12.90 6.90
N ALA A 54 -0.56 -13.88 6.80
CA ALA A 54 0.32 -14.02 5.64
C ALA A 54 -0.47 -14.22 4.35
N SER A 55 -1.50 -15.09 4.37
CA SER A 55 -2.33 -15.37 3.19
C SER A 55 -3.11 -14.16 2.67
N THR A 56 -3.38 -13.17 3.51
CA THR A 56 -4.06 -11.92 3.10
C THR A 56 -3.12 -10.90 2.45
N MET A 57 -1.80 -11.12 2.51
CA MET A 57 -0.83 -10.18 1.95
C MET A 57 -0.83 -10.20 0.42
N LYS A 58 -1.04 -9.03 -0.19
CA LYS A 58 -1.03 -8.85 -1.64
C LYS A 58 0.40 -8.86 -2.22
N ASN A 59 1.38 -8.47 -1.42
CA ASN A 59 2.78 -8.36 -1.82
C ASN A 59 3.53 -9.62 -1.39
N VAL A 60 4.19 -10.27 -2.35
CA VAL A 60 4.94 -11.52 -2.14
C VAL A 60 6.05 -11.37 -1.09
N LEU A 61 6.69 -10.20 -1.00
CA LEU A 61 7.74 -9.97 0.01
C LEU A 61 7.19 -10.02 1.44
N PHE A 62 6.00 -9.45 1.68
CA PHE A 62 5.35 -9.52 2.98
C PHE A 62 4.85 -10.93 3.28
N TYR A 63 4.32 -11.63 2.28
CA TYR A 63 3.94 -13.04 2.42
C TYR A 63 5.13 -13.91 2.86
N ASP A 64 6.24 -13.86 2.09
CA ASP A 64 7.46 -14.63 2.40
C ASP A 64 8.09 -14.23 3.73
N GLY A 65 8.00 -12.93 4.06
CA GLY A 65 8.46 -12.40 5.35
C GLY A 65 7.67 -12.96 6.51
N LEU A 66 6.34 -12.97 6.43
CA LEU A 66 5.46 -13.50 7.49
C LEU A 66 5.54 -15.02 7.62
N GLU A 67 5.77 -15.77 6.54
CA GLU A 67 6.05 -17.20 6.62
C GLU A 67 7.34 -17.49 7.42
N LYS A 68 8.38 -16.67 7.26
CA LYS A 68 9.60 -16.76 8.08
C LYS A 68 9.32 -16.42 9.54
N VAL A 69 8.52 -15.37 9.79
CA VAL A 69 8.08 -14.98 11.13
C VAL A 69 7.33 -16.13 11.80
N LYS A 70 6.35 -16.74 11.11
CA LYS A 70 5.60 -17.89 11.60
C LYS A 70 6.52 -19.05 12.02
N ASN A 71 7.50 -19.37 11.17
CA ASN A 71 8.47 -20.42 11.49
C ASN A 71 9.32 -20.07 12.72
N GLY A 72 9.75 -18.83 12.89
CA GLY A 72 10.48 -18.38 14.07
C GLY A 72 9.64 -18.45 15.36
N VAL A 73 8.39 -17.98 15.29
CA VAL A 73 7.45 -18.01 16.42
C VAL A 73 7.09 -19.46 16.81
N SER A 74 6.97 -20.36 15.84
CA SER A 74 6.74 -21.80 16.13
C SER A 74 7.88 -22.46 16.89
N LEU A 75 9.10 -21.90 16.79
CA LEU A 75 10.27 -22.31 17.58
C LEU A 75 10.34 -21.60 18.95
N GLY A 76 9.34 -20.83 19.33
CA GLY A 76 9.27 -20.10 20.59
C GLY A 76 10.04 -18.78 20.61
N LEU A 77 10.45 -18.27 19.45
CA LEU A 77 11.12 -16.97 19.37
C LEU A 77 10.09 -15.83 19.45
N PRO A 78 10.43 -14.69 20.09
CA PRO A 78 9.51 -13.55 20.18
C PRO A 78 9.10 -13.01 18.82
N LEU A 79 7.80 -12.71 18.66
CA LEU A 79 7.21 -12.19 17.43
C LEU A 79 7.86 -10.86 17.01
N SER A 80 8.07 -9.95 17.96
CA SER A 80 8.72 -8.65 17.73
C SER A 80 10.10 -8.79 17.10
N ASN A 81 10.91 -9.73 17.60
CA ASN A 81 12.23 -9.99 17.06
C ASN A 81 12.19 -10.57 15.64
N GLN A 82 11.22 -11.45 15.37
CA GLN A 82 11.04 -12.03 14.05
C GLN A 82 10.56 -10.98 13.03
N LEU A 83 9.61 -10.13 13.42
CA LEU A 83 9.16 -9.01 12.57
C LEU A 83 10.33 -8.04 12.25
N LYS A 84 11.13 -7.70 13.26
CA LYS A 84 12.33 -6.86 13.10
C LYS A 84 13.33 -7.48 12.11
N ALA A 85 13.56 -8.77 12.20
CA ALA A 85 14.50 -9.49 11.34
C ALA A 85 14.11 -9.47 9.86
N THR A 86 12.81 -9.33 9.53
CA THR A 86 12.36 -9.21 8.12
C THR A 86 12.77 -7.89 7.48
N GLY A 87 12.93 -6.82 8.25
CA GLY A 87 13.16 -5.46 7.75
C GLY A 87 11.99 -4.86 6.95
N LEU A 88 10.82 -5.52 6.92
CA LEU A 88 9.65 -5.09 6.15
C LEU A 88 8.70 -4.21 6.98
N PHE A 89 8.72 -4.36 8.30
CA PHE A 89 7.82 -3.67 9.21
C PHE A 89 8.49 -2.44 9.81
N PRO A 90 7.79 -1.29 9.88
CA PRO A 90 8.29 -0.11 10.56
C PRO A 90 8.59 -0.37 12.04
N ALA A 91 9.55 0.38 12.58
CA ALA A 91 9.98 0.23 13.97
C ALA A 91 8.81 0.35 14.98
N MET A 92 7.82 1.20 14.67
CA MET A 92 6.64 1.37 15.53
C MET A 92 5.85 0.06 15.71
N VAL A 93 5.57 -0.70 14.62
CA VAL A 93 4.88 -2.00 14.72
C VAL A 93 5.68 -2.97 15.58
N VAL A 94 7.00 -3.04 15.34
CA VAL A 94 7.90 -3.92 16.09
C VAL A 94 7.91 -3.58 17.58
N HIS A 95 7.97 -2.29 17.92
CA HIS A 95 7.94 -1.84 19.32
C HIS A 95 6.60 -2.11 20.00
N MET A 96 5.48 -1.83 19.31
CA MET A 96 4.13 -2.09 19.85
C MET A 96 3.93 -3.58 20.13
N VAL A 97 4.34 -4.43 19.18
CA VAL A 97 4.29 -5.89 19.39
C VAL A 97 5.19 -6.31 20.56
N GLY A 98 6.40 -5.76 20.67
CA GLY A 98 7.31 -6.06 21.80
C GLY A 98 6.69 -5.70 23.15
N ILE A 99 6.07 -4.53 23.28
CA ILE A 99 5.34 -4.12 24.50
C ILE A 99 4.18 -5.10 24.76
N GLY A 100 3.44 -5.49 23.71
CA GLY A 100 2.37 -6.46 23.83
C GLY A 100 2.83 -7.85 24.30
N GLU A 101 4.00 -8.31 23.84
CA GLU A 101 4.61 -9.57 24.30
C GLU A 101 5.02 -9.49 25.76
N GLU A 102 5.61 -8.37 26.19
CA GLU A 102 6.03 -8.16 27.59
C GLU A 102 4.86 -8.06 28.56
N THR A 103 3.76 -7.42 28.12
CA THR A 103 2.56 -7.18 28.95
C THR A 103 1.50 -8.28 28.81
N GLY A 104 1.67 -9.22 27.86
CA GLY A 104 0.67 -10.24 27.53
C GLY A 104 -0.55 -9.72 26.78
N ASN A 105 -0.47 -8.50 26.17
CA ASN A 105 -1.58 -7.82 25.51
C ASN A 105 -1.26 -7.46 24.05
N VAL A 106 -0.78 -8.47 23.31
CA VAL A 106 -0.38 -8.30 21.89
C VAL A 106 -1.54 -7.83 21.02
N GLU A 107 -2.75 -8.32 21.31
CA GLU A 107 -3.95 -8.00 20.54
C GLU A 107 -4.33 -6.52 20.58
N GLU A 108 -4.24 -5.87 21.75
CA GLU A 108 -4.51 -4.45 21.91
C GLU A 108 -3.43 -3.60 21.22
N MET A 109 -2.17 -3.97 21.38
CA MET A 109 -1.05 -3.27 20.75
C MET A 109 -1.12 -3.35 19.23
N LEU A 110 -1.55 -4.49 18.69
CA LEU A 110 -1.81 -4.65 17.26
C LEU A 110 -3.03 -3.84 16.80
N THR A 111 -4.09 -3.76 17.61
CA THR A 111 -5.27 -2.91 17.31
C THR A 111 -4.87 -1.44 17.19
N ASN A 112 -4.09 -0.94 18.14
CA ASN A 112 -3.58 0.43 18.13
C ASN A 112 -2.70 0.69 16.90
N SER A 113 -1.82 -0.27 16.57
CA SER A 113 -0.98 -0.20 15.37
C SER A 113 -1.82 -0.19 14.08
N ALA A 114 -2.87 -1.03 14.01
CA ALA A 114 -3.77 -1.08 12.87
C ALA A 114 -4.46 0.25 12.65
N THR A 115 -5.07 0.80 13.67
CA THR A 115 -5.78 2.10 13.62
C THR A 115 -4.84 3.21 13.15
N TYR A 116 -3.65 3.30 13.70
CA TYR A 116 -2.66 4.29 13.31
C TYR A 116 -2.31 4.19 11.81
N TYR A 117 -2.01 2.97 11.32
CA TYR A 117 -1.62 2.80 9.92
C TYR A 117 -2.80 2.91 8.94
N GLU A 118 -4.03 2.60 9.36
CA GLU A 118 -5.24 2.84 8.58
C GLU A 118 -5.46 4.34 8.36
N GLU A 119 -5.33 5.15 9.40
CA GLU A 119 -5.41 6.61 9.32
C GLU A 119 -4.31 7.19 8.43
N GLU A 120 -3.09 6.72 8.57
CA GLU A 120 -1.94 7.12 7.75
C GLU A 120 -2.15 6.79 6.25
N VAL A 121 -2.73 5.63 5.94
CA VAL A 121 -3.07 5.22 4.57
C VAL A 121 -4.17 6.10 4.01
N GLU A 122 -5.20 6.42 4.82
CA GLU A 122 -6.30 7.30 4.42
C GLU A 122 -5.80 8.71 4.06
N VAL A 123 -5.00 9.32 4.92
CA VAL A 123 -4.41 10.65 4.70
C VAL A 123 -3.56 10.67 3.43
N GLN A 124 -2.72 9.64 3.21
CA GLN A 124 -1.91 9.56 2.01
C GLN A 124 -2.74 9.37 0.74
N THR A 125 -3.80 8.58 0.82
CA THR A 125 -4.72 8.36 -0.30
C THR A 125 -5.47 9.63 -0.67
N GLN A 126 -5.93 10.39 0.33
CA GLN A 126 -6.57 11.70 0.11
C GLN A 126 -5.60 12.69 -0.54
N THR A 127 -4.36 12.74 -0.08
CA THR A 127 -3.32 13.59 -0.68
C THR A 127 -3.08 13.24 -2.16
N LEU A 128 -3.00 11.95 -2.49
CA LEU A 128 -2.85 11.52 -3.88
C LEU A 128 -4.06 11.90 -4.73
N THR A 129 -5.27 11.77 -4.20
CA THR A 129 -6.51 12.14 -4.89
C THR A 129 -6.57 13.64 -5.16
N SER A 130 -6.17 14.47 -4.20
CA SER A 130 -6.12 15.93 -4.35
C SER A 130 -5.11 16.39 -5.41
N LEU A 131 -4.04 15.63 -5.63
CA LEU A 131 -3.08 15.91 -6.70
C LEU A 131 -3.61 15.52 -8.09
N MET A 132 -4.60 14.65 -8.17
CA MET A 132 -5.22 14.27 -9.45
C MET A 132 -6.12 15.36 -10.02
N GLU A 133 -6.74 16.17 -9.16
CA GLU A 133 -7.67 17.23 -9.58
C GLU A 133 -7.01 18.25 -10.53
N PRO A 134 -5.86 18.87 -10.21
CA PRO A 134 -5.16 19.77 -11.13
C PRO A 134 -4.75 19.08 -12.44
N ILE A 135 -4.37 17.82 -12.40
CA ILE A 135 -3.97 17.05 -13.59
C ILE A 135 -5.16 16.89 -14.55
N ILE A 136 -6.33 16.55 -14.01
CA ILE A 136 -7.56 16.40 -14.80
C ILE A 136 -7.95 17.73 -15.44
N ILE A 137 -7.86 18.85 -14.71
CA ILE A 137 -8.18 20.19 -15.22
C ILE A 137 -7.24 20.54 -16.39
N VAL A 138 -5.94 20.34 -16.25
CA VAL A 138 -4.95 20.61 -17.33
C VAL A 138 -5.22 19.73 -18.55
N LEU A 139 -5.53 18.45 -18.35
CA LEU A 139 -5.85 17.52 -19.43
C LEU A 139 -7.12 17.95 -20.18
N MET A 140 -8.17 18.33 -19.44
CA MET A 140 -9.40 18.84 -20.03
C MET A 140 -9.19 20.15 -20.78
N ALA A 141 -8.41 21.09 -20.23
CA ALA A 141 -8.04 22.33 -20.91
C ALA A 141 -7.31 22.04 -22.23
N PHE A 142 -6.38 21.08 -22.24
CA PHE A 142 -5.68 20.67 -23.46
C PHE A 142 -6.64 20.11 -24.53
N VAL A 143 -7.60 19.26 -24.13
CA VAL A 143 -8.62 18.72 -25.03
C VAL A 143 -9.48 19.85 -25.64
N VAL A 144 -9.90 20.81 -24.82
CA VAL A 144 -10.70 21.97 -25.27
C VAL A 144 -9.93 22.82 -26.27
N VAL A 145 -8.64 23.08 -26.02
CA VAL A 145 -7.79 23.83 -26.98
C VAL A 145 -7.69 23.09 -28.31
N LEU A 146 -7.52 21.79 -28.32
CA LEU A 146 -7.50 20.98 -29.55
C LEU A 146 -8.83 21.06 -30.32
N LEU A 147 -9.97 21.01 -29.63
CA LEU A 147 -11.29 21.16 -30.26
C LEU A 147 -11.46 22.53 -30.86
N ILE A 148 -11.06 23.58 -30.17
CA ILE A 148 -11.09 24.96 -30.68
C ILE A 148 -10.23 25.05 -31.94
N MET A 149 -9.00 24.58 -31.95
CA MET A 149 -8.11 24.56 -33.10
C MET A 149 -8.74 23.81 -34.28
N ALA A 150 -9.37 22.66 -34.04
CA ALA A 150 -10.02 21.87 -35.09
C ALA A 150 -11.20 22.59 -35.75
N ILE A 151 -11.91 23.45 -35.02
CA ILE A 151 -13.03 24.25 -35.55
C ILE A 151 -12.54 25.54 -36.26
N TYR A 152 -11.52 26.21 -35.71
CA TYR A 152 -11.01 27.44 -36.27
C TYR A 152 -10.26 27.25 -37.61
N GLN A 153 -9.57 26.12 -37.77
CA GLN A 153 -8.78 25.84 -38.96
C GLN A 153 -9.59 25.84 -40.25
N PRO A 154 -10.74 25.15 -40.38
CA PRO A 154 -11.57 25.22 -41.56
C PRO A 154 -12.26 26.61 -41.77
N MET A 155 -12.59 27.31 -40.70
CA MET A 155 -13.18 28.65 -40.78
C MET A 155 -12.20 29.66 -41.38
N ILE A 156 -10.95 29.67 -41.02
CA ILE A 156 -9.91 30.54 -41.57
C ILE A 156 -9.68 30.22 -43.04
N GLN A 157 -9.70 28.96 -43.46
CA GLN A 157 -9.59 28.60 -44.88
C GLN A 157 -10.75 29.09 -45.71
N LEU A 158 -11.99 28.98 -45.23
CA LEU A 158 -13.18 29.53 -45.86
C LEU A 158 -13.11 31.06 -45.99
N TYR A 159 -12.67 31.75 -44.95
CA TYR A 159 -12.53 33.20 -44.96
C TYR A 159 -11.51 33.71 -46.01
N ASN A 160 -10.36 33.00 -46.07
CA ASN A 160 -9.32 33.32 -47.06
C ASN A 160 -9.76 33.00 -48.49
N THR A 161 -10.59 31.99 -48.72
CA THR A 161 -11.11 31.66 -50.06
C THR A 161 -12.17 32.66 -50.55
N LEU A 162 -13.02 33.16 -49.64
CA LEU A 162 -14.06 34.18 -49.97
C LEU A 162 -13.50 35.57 -50.08
N GLY A 163 -12.39 35.90 -49.41
CA GLY A 163 -11.75 37.22 -49.49
C GLY A 163 -10.82 37.39 -50.67
N SER A 164 -10.56 36.34 -51.46
CA SER A 164 -9.72 36.36 -52.66
C SER A 164 -10.52 36.30 -53.97
N ALA A 165 -11.84 36.35 -53.90
CA ALA A 165 -12.76 36.46 -55.03
C ALA A 165 -13.32 37.88 -55.12
#